data_8d7890e06dff00a5d814c35fc99714a0
#
_entry.id   8d7890e06dff00a5d814c35fc99714a0
#
_cell.length_a   1.000
_cell.length_b   1.000
_cell.length_c   1.000
_cell.angle_alpha   90.00
_cell.angle_beta   90.00
_cell.angle_gamma   90.00
#
_symmetry.space_group_name_H-M   'P 1'
#
loop_
_entity.id
_entity.type
_entity.pdbx_description
1 polymer ?
#
loop_
_entity_poly.entity_id
_entity_poly.type
_entity_poly.pdbx_seq_one_letter_code
_entity_poly.pdbx_strand_id
1 'polypeptide(L)'
;MANVSEGDSSSLHIVLERVDPARNIARYYVLSIEPTLFAKHTLIRRWGRIGSLGGERLQFFGSEDASRAQVTLETWLTRKRKRGYAPRSEPARPTQLFHERGSS
;
A
#
# COMPACT_ATOMS: atom_id res chain seq x y z
N MET A 1 7.84 15.27 -19.36
CA MET A 1 7.68 15.16 -18.81
C MET A 1 7.25 14.83 -18.11
N ALA A 2 7.67 14.68 -18.17
CA ALA A 2 7.35 14.36 -17.41
C ALA A 2 6.61 14.36 -16.77
N ASN A 3 6.38 14.47 -16.82
CA ASN A 3 5.73 14.57 -16.22
C ASN A 3 4.85 13.92 -15.91
N VAL A 4 4.71 13.85 -16.52
CA VAL A 4 3.93 12.94 -16.31
C VAL A 4 4.01 12.36 -15.06
N SER A 5 4.97 12.06 -14.72
CA SER A 5 5.14 11.51 -13.50
C SER A 5 4.48 12.36 -12.49
N GLU A 6 4.09 13.46 -12.80
CA GLU A 6 3.51 14.23 -11.91
C GLU A 6 2.29 13.70 -11.46
N GLY A 7 1.47 13.32 -12.24
CA GLY A 7 0.27 12.73 -11.84
C GLY A 7 0.51 11.56 -10.96
N ASP A 8 1.49 10.81 -11.28
CA ASP A 8 1.79 9.65 -10.54
C ASP A 8 2.31 9.97 -9.20
N SER A 9 3.03 11.02 -9.04
CA SER A 9 3.61 11.31 -7.77
C SER A 9 2.57 11.65 -6.72
N SER A 10 1.34 11.88 -7.09
CA SER A 10 0.31 12.15 -6.12
C SER A 10 -0.31 10.87 -5.58
N SER A 11 0.04 9.71 -6.09
CA SER A 11 -0.50 8.45 -5.62
C SER A 11 0.61 7.51 -5.21
N LEU A 12 0.60 7.09 -3.97
CA LEU A 12 1.53 6.10 -3.46
C LEU A 12 0.72 4.89 -3.03
N HIS A 13 1.23 3.72 -3.28
CA HIS A 13 0.50 2.49 -2.96
C HIS A 13 1.49 1.42 -2.53
N ILE A 14 1.43 1.00 -1.29
CA ILE A 14 2.34 0.02 -0.72
C ILE A 14 1.55 -1.12 -0.13
N VAL A 15 1.85 -2.32 -0.53
CA VAL A 15 1.20 -3.51 -0.01
C VAL A 15 2.20 -4.30 0.81
N LEU A 16 1.87 -4.53 2.06
CA LEU A 16 2.70 -5.29 2.98
C LEU A 16 1.99 -6.58 3.36
N GLU A 17 2.78 -7.61 3.64
CA GLU A 17 2.22 -8.86 4.09
C GLU A 17 3.04 -9.42 5.22
N ARG A 18 2.39 -10.11 6.14
CA ARG A 18 3.05 -10.88 7.17
C ARG A 18 2.49 -12.28 7.13
N VAL A 19 3.34 -13.23 6.75
CA VAL A 19 2.92 -14.62 6.59
C VAL A 19 3.81 -15.50 7.44
N ASP A 20 3.20 -16.25 8.34
CA ASP A 20 3.92 -17.17 9.21
C ASP A 20 3.02 -18.40 9.38
N PRO A 21 3.19 -19.42 8.50
CA PRO A 21 2.30 -20.58 8.54
C PRO A 21 2.36 -21.34 9.87
N ALA A 22 3.52 -21.36 10.51
CA ALA A 22 3.66 -22.08 11.78
C ALA A 22 2.78 -21.47 12.86
N ARG A 23 2.48 -20.19 12.76
CA ARG A 23 1.61 -19.51 13.71
C ARG A 23 0.25 -19.19 13.13
N ASN A 24 -0.04 -19.71 11.95
CA ASN A 24 -1.30 -19.46 11.27
C ASN A 24 -1.53 -17.95 11.08
N ILE A 25 -0.47 -17.23 10.70
CA ILE A 25 -0.57 -15.81 10.44
C ILE A 25 -0.51 -15.58 8.93
N ALA A 26 -1.49 -14.90 8.39
CA ALA A 26 -1.52 -14.52 6.99
C ALA A 26 -2.27 -13.20 6.90
N ARG A 27 -1.56 -12.08 7.04
CA ARG A 27 -2.17 -10.77 7.13
C ARG A 27 -1.62 -9.81 6.10
N TYR A 28 -2.44 -8.86 5.69
CA TYR A 28 -2.01 -7.82 4.77
C TYR A 28 -2.19 -6.46 5.43
N TYR A 29 -1.44 -5.49 4.95
CA TYR A 29 -1.60 -4.10 5.35
C TYR A 29 -1.29 -3.23 4.14
N VAL A 30 -2.23 -2.38 3.74
CA VAL A 30 -2.06 -1.52 2.59
C VAL A 30 -2.00 -0.07 3.05
N LEU A 31 -1.03 0.66 2.54
CA LEU A 31 -0.89 2.07 2.78
C LEU A 31 -0.94 2.77 1.42
N SER A 32 -1.82 3.73 1.27
CA SER A 32 -1.86 4.50 0.03
C SER A 32 -2.18 5.95 0.29
N ILE A 33 -1.73 6.83 -0.58
CA ILE A 33 -2.11 8.22 -0.58
C ILE A 33 -2.75 8.49 -1.94
N GLU A 34 -3.98 8.91 -1.94
CA GLU A 34 -4.75 9.10 -3.15
C GLU A 34 -5.64 10.33 -3.04
N PRO A 35 -5.96 10.96 -4.15
CA PRO A 35 -6.97 12.01 -4.12
C PRO A 35 -8.36 11.39 -3.96
N THR A 36 -9.18 12.01 -3.15
CA THR A 36 -10.57 11.58 -2.99
C THR A 36 -11.46 12.81 -3.14
N LEU A 37 -12.76 12.61 -3.05
CA LEU A 37 -13.69 13.72 -3.12
C LEU A 37 -13.50 14.67 -1.95
N PHE A 38 -12.96 14.20 -0.85
CA PHE A 38 -12.88 14.99 0.37
C PHE A 38 -11.53 15.66 0.57
N ALA A 39 -10.49 15.15 -0.02
CA ALA A 39 -9.17 15.74 0.13
C ALA A 39 -8.24 15.29 -0.98
N LYS A 40 -7.34 16.19 -1.37
CA LYS A 40 -6.40 15.89 -2.43
C LYS A 40 -5.37 14.85 -1.97
N HIS A 41 -5.04 14.85 -0.67
CA HIS A 41 -4.08 13.89 -0.13
C HIS A 41 -4.79 13.11 0.98
N THR A 42 -5.30 11.94 0.64
CA THR A 42 -5.97 11.08 1.61
C THR A 42 -5.09 9.87 1.87
N LEU A 43 -4.69 9.69 3.11
CA LEU A 43 -3.95 8.51 3.52
C LEU A 43 -4.97 7.43 3.84
N ILE A 44 -4.88 6.31 3.15
CA ILE A 44 -5.80 5.19 3.32
C ILE A 44 -5.01 4.02 3.87
N ARG A 45 -5.49 3.45 4.97
CA ARG A 45 -4.89 2.27 5.57
C ARG A 45 -5.91 1.16 5.54
N ARG A 46 -5.55 0.00 5.01
CA ARG A 46 -6.42 -1.17 4.99
C ARG A 46 -5.65 -2.33 5.55
N TRP A 47 -6.31 -3.19 6.31
CA TRP A 47 -5.63 -4.31 6.93
C TRP A 47 -6.60 -5.46 7.12
N GLY A 48 -6.07 -6.66 7.27
CA GLY A 48 -6.91 -7.82 7.53
C GLY A 48 -6.16 -9.10 7.26
N ARG A 49 -6.91 -10.18 7.30
CA ARG A 49 -6.38 -11.47 6.92
C ARG A 49 -6.38 -11.56 5.41
N ILE A 50 -5.35 -12.16 4.84
CA ILE A 50 -5.25 -12.31 3.39
C ILE A 50 -6.49 -13.08 2.92
N GLY A 51 -7.17 -12.52 1.94
CA GLY A 51 -8.40 -13.07 1.40
C GLY A 51 -9.69 -12.52 2.04
N SER A 52 -9.56 -11.58 3.00
CA SER A 52 -10.73 -10.99 3.62
C SER A 52 -10.79 -9.50 3.34
N LEU A 53 -11.94 -8.89 3.61
CA LEU A 53 -12.10 -7.46 3.40
C LEU A 53 -11.40 -6.65 4.49
N GLY A 54 -11.38 -7.11 5.70
CA GLY A 54 -10.69 -6.43 6.78
C GLY A 54 -11.23 -5.06 7.11
N GLY A 55 -10.37 -4.21 7.65
CA GLY A 55 -10.71 -2.87 8.08
C GLY A 55 -10.08 -1.79 7.21
N GLU A 56 -10.54 -0.56 7.39
CA GLU A 56 -10.04 0.54 6.61
C GLU A 56 -10.13 1.82 7.44
N ARG A 57 -9.17 2.70 7.28
CA ARG A 57 -9.18 3.99 7.95
C ARG A 57 -8.64 5.06 7.00
N LEU A 58 -9.33 6.18 6.91
CA LEU A 58 -8.92 7.29 6.05
C LEU A 58 -8.50 8.48 6.90
N GLN A 59 -7.47 9.18 6.46
CA GLN A 59 -7.02 10.39 7.11
C GLN A 59 -6.84 11.45 6.02
N PHE A 60 -7.51 12.58 6.17
CA PHE A 60 -7.56 13.61 5.14
C PHE A 60 -6.55 14.71 5.44
N PHE A 61 -5.78 15.12 4.43
CA PHE A 61 -4.80 16.20 4.57
C PHE A 61 -5.13 17.31 3.58
N GLY A 62 -4.88 18.53 3.97
CA GLY A 62 -5.13 19.68 3.09
C GLY A 62 -4.21 19.67 1.88
N SER A 63 -4.57 20.47 0.90
CA SER A 63 -3.81 20.51 -0.35
C SER A 63 -2.36 20.96 -0.17
N GLU A 64 -2.07 21.67 0.93
CA GLU A 64 -0.71 22.09 1.18
C GLU A 64 0.00 21.13 2.11
N ASP A 65 -0.59 20.04 2.48
CA ASP A 65 -0.03 19.10 3.45
C ASP A 65 0.45 17.79 2.82
N ALA A 66 0.84 17.83 1.56
CA ALA A 66 1.32 16.62 0.87
C ALA A 66 2.47 15.97 1.60
N SER A 67 3.43 16.75 2.08
CA SER A 67 4.58 16.18 2.77
C SER A 67 4.19 15.61 4.13
N ARG A 68 3.20 16.19 4.81
CA ARG A 68 2.74 15.61 6.08
C ARG A 68 2.06 14.28 5.85
N ALA A 69 1.30 14.16 4.77
CA ALA A 69 0.66 12.90 4.43
C ALA A 69 1.72 11.82 4.18
N GLN A 70 2.79 12.19 3.46
CA GLN A 70 3.84 11.25 3.15
C GLN A 70 4.62 10.83 4.40
N VAL A 71 4.93 11.78 5.29
CA VAL A 71 5.60 11.45 6.54
C VAL A 71 4.74 10.54 7.40
N THR A 72 3.44 10.77 7.41
CA THR A 72 2.52 9.93 8.19
C THR A 72 2.50 8.51 7.62
N LEU A 73 2.48 8.40 6.28
CA LEU A 73 2.54 7.09 5.65
C LEU A 73 3.82 6.37 6.04
N GLU A 74 4.95 7.07 6.01
CA GLU A 74 6.24 6.45 6.33
C GLU A 74 6.31 6.02 7.80
N THR A 75 5.66 6.75 8.68
CA THR A 75 5.58 6.36 10.08
C THR A 75 4.85 5.04 10.23
N TRP A 76 3.72 4.87 9.53
CA TRP A 76 2.99 3.63 9.59
C TRP A 76 3.77 2.49 8.96
N LEU A 77 4.45 2.78 7.84
CA LEU A 77 5.27 1.77 7.16
C LEU A 77 6.35 1.26 8.12
N THR A 78 7.05 2.16 8.80
CA THR A 78 8.10 1.78 9.73
C THR A 78 7.54 0.92 10.87
N ARG A 79 6.40 1.32 11.42
CA ARG A 79 5.78 0.55 12.49
C ARG A 79 5.44 -0.85 12.07
N LYS A 80 4.88 -1.00 10.86
CA LYS A 80 4.47 -2.31 10.39
C LYS A 80 5.66 -3.20 10.06
N ARG A 81 6.71 -2.60 9.52
CA ARG A 81 7.91 -3.37 9.24
C ARG A 81 8.53 -3.91 10.53
N LYS A 82 8.49 -3.12 11.59
CA LYS A 82 9.00 -3.59 12.88
C LYS A 82 8.16 -4.75 13.42
N ARG A 83 6.92 -4.87 13.01
CA ARG A 83 6.07 -5.96 13.44
C ARG A 83 6.15 -7.17 12.52
N GLY A 84 7.07 -7.18 11.58
CA GLY A 84 7.27 -8.33 10.71
C GLY A 84 6.57 -8.26 9.36
N TYR A 85 5.92 -7.15 9.05
CA TYR A 85 5.34 -6.99 7.72
C TYR A 85 6.45 -6.64 6.75
N ALA A 86 6.36 -7.17 5.54
CA ALA A 86 7.33 -6.90 4.49
C ALA A 86 6.60 -6.57 3.20
N PRO A 87 7.22 -5.80 2.31
CA PRO A 87 6.60 -5.49 1.04
C PRO A 87 6.28 -6.78 0.31
N ARG A 88 5.10 -6.83 -0.32
CA ARG A 88 4.71 -7.97 -1.12
C ARG A 88 5.66 -8.10 -2.28
N SER A 89 6.18 -9.29 -2.43
CA SER A 89 7.05 -9.52 -3.53
C SER A 89 6.27 -9.56 -4.78
N GLU A 90 6.65 -9.11 -5.80
CA GLU A 90 5.88 -9.10 -6.93
C GLU A 90 6.31 -9.68 -7.98
N PRO A 91 6.40 -10.01 -8.27
CA PRO A 91 6.84 -10.10 -9.09
C PRO A 91 6.53 -9.77 -9.92
N ALA A 92 6.75 -9.83 -9.84
CA ALA A 92 6.53 -9.39 -10.28
C ALA A 92 5.80 -9.43 -11.06
N ARG A 93 5.48 -9.50 -11.29
CA ARG A 93 4.61 -9.54 -11.74
C ARG A 93 4.27 -9.81 -12.62
N PRO A 94 4.36 -9.87 -12.90
CA PRO A 94 4.14 -10.22 -13.62
C PRO A 94 3.87 -10.74 -14.33
N THR A 95 3.87 -10.97 -14.35
CA THR A 95 3.78 -11.35 -14.71
C THR A 95 3.59 -12.00 -15.16
N GLN A 96 3.45 -12.21 -15.21
CA GLN A 96 3.27 -12.71 -15.26
C GLN A 96 2.99 -13.46 -15.49
N LEU A 97 2.89 -13.54 -15.81
CA LEU A 97 2.66 -14.09 -15.76
C LEU A 97 2.45 -14.86 -16.04
N PHE A 98 2.39 -14.86 -16.28
CA PHE A 98 2.09 -15.32 -16.34
C PHE A 98 2.19 -15.98 -16.87
N HIS A 99 2.51 -15.86 -17.21
CA HIS A 99 2.53 -16.14 -17.52
C HIS A 99 2.70 -16.84 -17.84
N GLU A 100 2.87 -16.70 -18.03
CA GLU A 100 2.95 -17.17 -18.12
C GLU A 100 2.89 -17.87 -18.11
N ARG A 101 2.94 -17.87 -18.42
CA ARG A 101 2.70 -18.53 -18.35
C ARG A 101 2.47 -19.16 -18.67
N GLY A 102 2.55 -19.15 -18.78
CA GLY A 102 2.32 -19.55 -18.80
C GLY A 102 2.31 -19.98 -19.36
N SER A 103 2.48 -20.07 -19.56
CA SER A 103 2.50 -20.31 -19.79
C SER A 103 2.50 -20.68 -19.99
N SER A 104 2.73 -20.78 -20.15
CA SER A 104 2.55 -21.01 -20.05
C SER A 104 2.34 -21.18 -20.16
#